data_1de884aefb4980172f47b169a6fbc150
#
_entry.id   1de884aefb4980172f47b169a6fbc150
#
_cell.length_a   1.000
_cell.length_b   1.000
_cell.length_c   1.000
_cell.angle_alpha   90.00
_cell.angle_beta   90.00
_cell.angle_gamma   90.00
#
_symmetry.space_group_name_H-M   'P 1'
#
loop_
_entity.id
_entity.type
_entity.pdbx_description
1 polymer ?
#
loop_
_entity_poly.entity_id
_entity_poly.type
_entity_poly.pdbx_seq_one_letter_code
_entity_poly.pdbx_strand_id
1 'polypeptide(L)'
;MSIFSGIVRKEQSLESHLKSSLDSNLKSNDVEALSFDIYKPLLEKWFNSWQEKAHNMGAYICMAHSIGDVPCGKSSFMCGIISSHRKVALSLYAELIEDFKANAPIWKYDVINHKRIYAKERSKALKGSGILCK
;
A
#
# COMPACT_ATOMS: atom_id res chain seq x y z
N MET A 1 16.01 14.61 -6.87
CA MET A 1 15.35 13.53 -6.10
C MET A 1 13.85 13.74 -6.13
N SER A 2 13.09 12.69 -6.42
CA SER A 2 11.62 12.71 -6.35
C SER A 2 11.16 11.88 -5.15
N ILE A 3 10.22 12.40 -4.37
CA ILE A 3 9.71 11.71 -3.18
C ILE A 3 8.19 11.56 -3.30
N PHE A 4 7.69 10.37 -2.95
CA PHE A 4 6.27 10.08 -2.83
C PHE A 4 5.96 9.55 -1.43
N SER A 5 4.82 9.98 -0.89
CA SER A 5 4.31 9.48 0.39
C SER A 5 2.86 9.04 0.25
N GLY A 6 2.58 7.83 0.69
CA GLY A 6 1.21 7.30 0.80
C GLY A 6 0.61 7.63 2.16
N ILE A 7 -0.41 8.45 2.18
CA ILE A 7 -1.14 8.82 3.40
C ILE A 7 -2.39 7.95 3.55
N VAL A 8 -2.61 7.43 4.75
CA VAL A 8 -3.83 6.71 5.09
C VAL A 8 -5.00 7.68 5.12
N ARG A 9 -5.97 7.47 4.24
CA ARG A 9 -7.17 8.29 4.16
C ARG A 9 -8.30 7.66 4.97
N LYS A 10 -9.18 8.50 5.50
CA LYS A 10 -10.44 8.06 6.11
C LYS A 10 -11.37 7.60 4.98
N GLU A 11 -11.49 6.30 4.82
CA GLU A 11 -12.42 5.70 3.85
C GLU A 11 -13.61 5.11 4.60
N GLN A 12 -14.81 5.33 4.09
CA GLN A 12 -15.99 4.64 4.59
C GLN A 12 -16.02 3.23 4.01
N SER A 13 -16.30 2.22 4.84
CA SER A 13 -16.49 0.87 4.31
C SER A 13 -17.71 0.87 3.40
N LEU A 14 -17.67 0.10 2.30
CA LEU A 14 -18.79 -0.05 1.36
C LEU A 14 -20.08 -0.52 2.05
N GLU A 15 -19.97 -1.26 3.14
CA GLU A 15 -21.11 -1.69 3.97
C GLU A 15 -21.78 -0.51 4.70
N SER A 16 -21.08 0.59 4.97
CA SER A 16 -21.66 1.76 5.61
C SER A 16 -22.59 2.54 4.69
N HIS A 17 -22.33 2.52 3.38
CA HIS A 17 -23.20 3.17 2.39
C HIS A 17 -24.56 2.48 2.23
N LEU A 18 -24.63 1.17 2.39
CA LEU A 18 -25.88 0.40 2.30
C LEU A 18 -26.71 0.46 3.59
N LYS A 19 -26.08 0.73 4.73
CA LYS A 19 -26.75 0.79 6.04
C LYS A 19 -27.16 2.20 6.47
N SER A 20 -26.54 3.25 5.93
CA SER A 20 -26.84 4.63 6.31
C SER A 20 -28.23 5.13 5.85
N SER A 21 -28.92 4.38 4.99
CA SER A 21 -30.28 4.70 4.57
C SER A 21 -31.38 4.14 5.50
N LEU A 22 -31.06 3.33 6.50
CA LEU A 22 -32.04 2.60 7.29
C LEU A 22 -31.99 2.78 8.82
N ASP A 23 -30.90 3.29 9.42
CA ASP A 23 -30.85 3.48 10.89
C ASP A 23 -29.92 4.62 11.32
N SER A 24 -30.49 5.63 11.96
CA SER A 24 -29.79 6.80 12.52
C SER A 24 -29.04 6.54 13.85
N ASN A 25 -28.99 5.30 14.34
CA ASN A 25 -28.42 4.94 15.65
C ASN A 25 -27.27 3.92 15.60
N LEU A 26 -26.74 3.58 14.42
CA LEU A 26 -25.60 2.69 14.32
C LEU A 26 -24.30 3.49 14.41
N LYS A 27 -23.41 3.10 15.35
CA LYS A 27 -22.02 3.56 15.43
C LYS A 27 -21.41 3.51 14.03
N SER A 28 -20.85 4.63 13.59
CA SER A 28 -20.20 4.72 12.28
C SER A 28 -19.16 3.61 12.16
N ASN A 29 -19.33 2.72 11.18
CA ASN A 29 -18.31 1.74 10.80
C ASN A 29 -17.17 2.42 10.01
N ASP A 30 -16.70 3.56 10.50
CA ASP A 30 -15.62 4.30 9.89
C ASP A 30 -14.29 3.56 10.10
N VAL A 31 -13.47 3.54 9.06
CA VAL A 31 -12.11 3.03 9.15
C VAL A 31 -11.28 3.94 10.05
N GLU A 32 -10.79 3.42 11.15
CA GLU A 32 -9.97 4.16 12.15
C GLU A 32 -8.50 4.22 11.73
N ALA A 33 -8.03 3.13 11.14
CA ALA A 33 -6.65 2.95 10.71
C ALA A 33 -6.59 1.92 9.58
N LEU A 34 -5.47 1.90 8.87
CA LEU A 34 -5.09 0.75 8.04
C LEU A 34 -4.00 -0.05 8.75
N SER A 35 -4.07 -1.36 8.65
CA SER A 35 -3.05 -2.24 9.20
C SER A 35 -2.39 -3.03 8.07
N PHE A 36 -1.08 -3.21 8.18
CA PHE A 36 -0.28 -3.83 7.12
C PHE A 36 0.52 -5.00 7.64
N ASP A 37 0.41 -6.12 6.94
CA ASP A 37 1.30 -7.25 7.08
C ASP A 37 2.24 -7.31 5.87
N ILE A 38 3.51 -7.59 6.13
CA ILE A 38 4.55 -7.64 5.12
C ILE A 38 5.29 -8.97 5.24
N TYR A 39 5.39 -9.70 4.15
CA TYR A 39 6.31 -10.82 4.07
C TYR A 39 7.67 -10.34 3.56
N LYS A 40 8.55 -10.05 4.50
CA LYS A 40 9.82 -9.37 4.27
C LYS A 40 10.71 -10.03 3.21
N PRO A 41 10.91 -11.37 3.19
CA PRO A 41 11.77 -12.00 2.18
C PRO A 41 11.30 -11.77 0.75
N LEU A 42 9.97 -11.80 0.50
CA LEU A 42 9.43 -11.51 -0.82
C LEU A 42 9.48 -10.03 -1.16
N LEU A 43 9.29 -9.15 -0.18
CA LEU A 43 9.40 -7.71 -0.40
C LEU A 43 10.84 -7.33 -0.76
N GLU A 44 11.83 -7.89 -0.09
CA GLU A 44 13.24 -7.68 -0.41
C GLU A 44 13.58 -8.17 -1.83
N LYS A 45 13.10 -9.34 -2.21
CA LYS A 45 13.28 -9.87 -3.56
C LYS A 45 12.65 -8.96 -4.63
N TRP A 46 11.42 -8.52 -4.39
CA TRP A 46 10.72 -7.57 -5.26
C TRP A 46 11.48 -6.25 -5.37
N PHE A 47 11.90 -5.68 -4.24
CA PHE A 47 12.66 -4.44 -4.18
C PHE A 47 14.01 -4.53 -4.88
N ASN A 48 14.74 -5.63 -4.68
CA ASN A 48 16.04 -5.84 -5.31
C ASN A 48 15.93 -5.88 -6.84
N SER A 49 14.87 -6.47 -7.40
CA SER A 49 14.65 -6.46 -8.85
C SER A 49 14.41 -5.05 -9.38
N TRP A 50 13.72 -4.20 -8.64
CA TRP A 50 13.53 -2.80 -8.98
C TRP A 50 14.81 -1.99 -8.83
N GLN A 51 15.61 -2.28 -7.81
CA GLN A 51 16.90 -1.60 -7.60
C GLN A 51 17.88 -1.91 -8.73
N GLU A 52 17.92 -3.16 -9.19
CA GLU A 52 18.72 -3.56 -10.35
C GLU A 52 18.29 -2.82 -11.62
N LYS A 53 16.99 -2.76 -11.89
CA LYS A 53 16.44 -1.98 -13.01
C LYS A 53 16.81 -0.50 -12.91
N ALA A 54 16.70 0.08 -11.72
CA ALA A 54 17.06 1.47 -11.47
C ALA A 54 18.53 1.75 -11.71
N HIS A 55 19.42 0.90 -11.22
CA HIS A 55 20.86 1.02 -11.44
C HIS A 55 21.22 0.99 -12.93
N ASN A 56 20.59 0.11 -13.69
CA ASN A 56 20.80 0.04 -15.15
C ASN A 56 20.35 1.30 -15.88
N MET A 57 19.47 2.09 -15.26
CA MET A 57 18.99 3.39 -15.77
C MET A 57 19.73 4.59 -15.16
N GLY A 58 20.75 4.37 -14.35
CA GLY A 58 21.48 5.44 -13.64
C GLY A 58 20.68 6.08 -12.51
N ALA A 59 19.82 5.31 -11.86
CA ALA A 59 18.98 5.77 -10.76
C ALA A 59 19.15 4.90 -9.50
N TYR A 60 18.69 5.42 -8.37
CA TYR A 60 18.68 4.75 -7.07
C TYR A 60 17.31 4.88 -6.42
N ILE A 61 16.79 3.80 -5.84
CA ILE A 61 15.50 3.77 -5.17
C ILE A 61 15.71 3.64 -3.66
N CYS A 62 14.98 4.44 -2.89
CA CYS A 62 14.83 4.29 -1.45
C CYS A 62 13.36 4.08 -1.12
N MET A 63 13.04 3.14 -0.24
CA MET A 63 11.66 2.83 0.13
C MET A 63 11.55 2.53 1.63
N ALA A 64 10.48 2.98 2.24
CA ALA A 64 10.08 2.62 3.58
C ALA A 64 8.58 2.36 3.64
N HIS A 65 8.17 1.34 4.36
CA HIS A 65 6.76 1.00 4.60
C HIS A 65 6.52 0.66 6.06
N SER A 66 5.39 1.10 6.59
CA SER A 66 4.96 0.77 7.95
C SER A 66 4.44 -0.66 8.04
N ILE A 67 4.68 -1.31 9.19
CA ILE A 67 4.12 -2.59 9.57
C ILE A 67 3.17 -2.35 10.72
N GLY A 68 2.02 -3.07 10.73
CA GLY A 68 1.00 -2.91 11.77
C GLY A 68 0.07 -1.74 11.48
N ASP A 69 -0.48 -1.17 12.53
CA ASP A 69 -1.56 -0.17 12.44
C ASP A 69 -1.01 1.22 12.13
N VAL A 70 -1.59 1.86 11.12
CA VAL A 70 -1.29 3.24 10.75
C VAL A 70 -2.57 4.06 10.82
N PRO A 71 -2.66 5.01 11.76
CA PRO A 71 -3.84 5.87 11.89
C PRO A 71 -4.11 6.70 10.64
N CYS A 72 -5.38 7.04 10.43
CA CYS A 72 -5.75 7.98 9.37
C CYS A 72 -4.98 9.30 9.50
N GLY A 73 -4.55 9.85 8.37
CA GLY A 73 -3.75 11.08 8.30
C GLY A 73 -2.23 10.86 8.46
N LYS A 74 -1.80 9.63 8.77
CA LYS A 74 -0.37 9.29 8.85
C LYS A 74 0.12 8.61 7.57
N SER A 75 1.42 8.72 7.32
CA SER A 75 2.07 8.06 6.18
C SER A 75 2.30 6.59 6.48
N SER A 76 1.90 5.73 5.56
CA SER A 76 2.19 4.29 5.59
C SER A 76 3.35 3.89 4.69
N PHE A 77 3.66 4.71 3.72
CA PHE A 77 4.62 4.41 2.68
C PHE A 77 5.37 5.66 2.22
N MET A 78 6.65 5.53 2.01
CA MET A 78 7.48 6.55 1.37
C MET A 78 8.40 5.89 0.35
N CYS A 79 8.56 6.53 -0.79
CA CYS A 79 9.48 6.13 -1.83
C CYS A 79 10.22 7.35 -2.37
N GLY A 80 11.52 7.24 -2.53
CA GLY A 80 12.36 8.26 -3.14
C GLY A 80 13.15 7.68 -4.30
N ILE A 81 13.30 8.44 -5.38
CA ILE A 81 14.14 8.08 -6.52
C ILE A 81 15.16 9.19 -6.74
N ILE A 82 16.41 8.80 -6.76
CA ILE A 82 17.56 9.66 -7.03
C ILE A 82 18.06 9.31 -8.43
N SER A 83 18.14 10.30 -9.30
CA SER A 83 18.67 10.16 -10.66
C SER A 83 19.28 11.46 -11.12
N SER A 84 20.31 11.39 -11.98
CA SER A 84 20.89 12.56 -12.63
C SER A 84 19.96 13.20 -13.66
N HIS A 85 19.00 12.44 -14.19
CA HIS A 85 18.05 12.89 -15.20
C HIS A 85 16.60 12.75 -14.73
N ARG A 86 15.87 13.87 -14.74
CA ARG A 86 14.44 13.89 -14.33
C ARG A 86 13.54 12.93 -15.10
N LYS A 87 13.80 12.74 -16.40
CA LYS A 87 13.01 11.82 -17.23
C LYS A 87 13.08 10.39 -16.74
N VAL A 88 14.27 9.93 -16.35
CA VAL A 88 14.50 8.60 -15.78
C VAL A 88 13.75 8.46 -14.47
N ALA A 89 13.88 9.43 -13.57
CA ALA A 89 13.20 9.39 -12.29
C ALA A 89 11.67 9.35 -12.42
N LEU A 90 11.09 10.17 -13.29
CA LEU A 90 9.65 10.24 -13.50
C LEU A 90 9.09 8.96 -14.14
N SER A 91 9.77 8.43 -15.15
CA SER A 91 9.37 7.19 -15.82
C SER A 91 9.45 5.99 -14.86
N LEU A 92 10.57 5.84 -14.19
CA LEU A 92 10.80 4.77 -13.22
C LEU A 92 9.80 4.84 -12.05
N TYR A 93 9.50 6.05 -11.61
CA TYR A 93 8.56 6.31 -10.53
C TYR A 93 7.14 5.84 -10.87
N ALA A 94 6.61 6.20 -12.04
CA ALA A 94 5.28 5.79 -12.46
C ALA A 94 5.14 4.27 -12.52
N GLU A 95 6.10 3.58 -13.12
CA GLU A 95 6.12 2.11 -13.20
C GLU A 95 6.24 1.46 -11.82
N LEU A 96 7.15 1.96 -10.96
CA LEU A 96 7.39 1.44 -9.63
C LEU A 96 6.12 1.51 -8.75
N ILE A 97 5.43 2.65 -8.75
CA ILE A 97 4.23 2.83 -7.93
C ILE A 97 3.08 1.95 -8.39
N GLU A 98 2.88 1.80 -9.70
CA GLU A 98 1.85 0.91 -10.24
C GLU A 98 2.16 -0.55 -9.92
N ASP A 99 3.40 -0.98 -10.07
CA ASP A 99 3.81 -2.35 -9.71
C ASP A 99 3.75 -2.59 -8.20
N PHE A 100 4.14 -1.61 -7.39
CA PHE A 100 4.02 -1.66 -5.93
C PHE A 100 2.58 -1.93 -5.50
N LYS A 101 1.62 -1.19 -6.04
CA LYS A 101 0.20 -1.37 -5.74
C LYS A 101 -0.35 -2.71 -6.22
N ALA A 102 0.16 -3.21 -7.34
CA ALA A 102 -0.35 -4.42 -7.95
C ALA A 102 0.29 -5.70 -7.40
N ASN A 103 1.59 -5.69 -7.09
CA ASN A 103 2.39 -6.90 -6.92
C ASN A 103 3.26 -6.94 -5.66
N ALA A 104 3.46 -5.82 -4.95
CA ALA A 104 4.24 -5.87 -3.72
C ALA A 104 3.59 -6.78 -2.67
N PRO A 105 4.36 -7.63 -1.96
CA PRO A 105 3.83 -8.60 -0.99
C PRO A 105 3.46 -7.93 0.33
N ILE A 106 2.47 -7.05 0.26
CA ILE A 106 1.94 -6.27 1.38
C ILE A 106 0.43 -6.47 1.43
N TRP A 107 -0.07 -6.93 2.58
CA TRP A 107 -1.49 -7.15 2.83
C TRP A 107 -2.04 -6.01 3.65
N LYS A 108 -3.18 -5.50 3.22
CA LYS A 108 -3.84 -4.35 3.83
C LYS A 108 -5.14 -4.79 4.51
N TYR A 109 -5.34 -4.30 5.73
CA TYR A 109 -6.53 -4.52 6.54
C TYR A 109 -7.13 -3.18 6.94
N ASP A 110 -8.45 -3.11 6.96
CA ASP A 110 -9.15 -2.01 7.61
C ASP A 110 -9.25 -2.30 9.11
N VAL A 111 -9.02 -1.29 9.93
CA VAL A 111 -9.24 -1.37 11.37
C VAL A 111 -10.54 -0.64 11.70
N ILE A 112 -11.54 -1.39 12.14
CA ILE A 112 -12.87 -0.89 12.49
C ILE A 112 -13.22 -1.46 13.87
N ASN A 113 -13.58 -0.60 14.82
CA ASN A 113 -13.88 -1.01 16.20
C ASN A 113 -12.75 -1.87 16.82
N HIS A 114 -11.50 -1.48 16.62
CA HIS A 114 -10.28 -2.17 17.06
C HIS A 114 -10.10 -3.59 16.49
N LYS A 115 -10.82 -3.94 15.42
CA LYS A 115 -10.70 -5.23 14.72
C LYS A 115 -10.13 -5.03 13.33
N ARG A 116 -9.25 -5.96 12.91
CA ARG A 116 -8.68 -6.00 11.58
C ARG A 116 -9.62 -6.75 10.64
N ILE A 117 -10.01 -6.11 9.54
CA ILE A 117 -10.85 -6.70 8.49
C ILE A 117 -10.05 -6.65 7.18
N TYR A 118 -9.86 -7.82 6.57
CA TYR A 118 -9.10 -7.90 5.33
C TYR A 118 -9.77 -7.09 4.22
N ALA A 119 -9.03 -6.14 3.65
CA ALA A 119 -9.51 -5.25 2.58
C ALA A 119 -9.45 -5.98 1.20
N LYS A 120 -10.26 -7.06 1.06
CA LYS A 120 -10.23 -7.97 -0.09
C LYS A 120 -10.46 -7.26 -1.43
N GLU A 121 -11.39 -6.34 -1.47
CA GLU A 121 -11.73 -5.61 -2.71
C GLU A 121 -10.66 -4.60 -3.14
N ARG A 122 -9.86 -4.14 -2.19
CA ARG A 122 -8.79 -3.16 -2.40
C ARG A 122 -7.39 -3.78 -2.43
N SER A 123 -7.31 -5.08 -2.22
CA SER A 123 -6.07 -5.85 -2.24
C SER A 123 -6.12 -6.84 -3.39
N LYS A 124 -5.21 -6.73 -4.33
CA LYS A 124 -5.07 -7.70 -5.41
C LYS A 124 -4.31 -8.93 -4.89
N ALA A 125 -4.80 -10.11 -5.22
CA ALA A 125 -4.07 -11.34 -4.96
C ALA A 125 -2.76 -11.37 -5.75
N LEU A 126 -1.67 -11.73 -5.08
CA LEU A 126 -0.39 -11.95 -5.75
C LEU A 126 -0.50 -13.18 -6.65
N LYS A 127 -0.11 -13.01 -7.92
CA LYS A 127 -0.04 -14.12 -8.86
C LYS A 127 0.97 -15.16 -8.34
N GLY A 128 0.51 -16.38 -8.08
CA GLY A 128 1.33 -17.45 -7.52
C GLY A 128 1.33 -17.56 -5.97
N SER A 129 0.57 -16.74 -5.27
CA SER A 129 0.43 -16.81 -3.80
C SER A 129 -0.71 -17.72 -3.33
N GLY A 130 -1.04 -18.75 -4.10
CA GLY A 130 -2.22 -19.61 -3.89
C GLY A 130 -2.35 -20.30 -2.52
N ILE A 131 -1.31 -20.28 -1.71
CA ILE A 131 -1.35 -20.80 -0.34
C ILE A 131 -2.00 -19.80 0.63
N LEU A 132 -2.01 -18.50 0.29
CA LEU A 132 -2.55 -17.43 1.14
C LEU A 132 -3.92 -16.92 0.66
N CYS A 133 -4.42 -17.39 -0.46
CA CYS A 133 -5.70 -17.02 -1.07
C CYS A 133 -6.82 -18.03 -0.79
N LYS A 134 -6.74 -18.78 0.26
CA LYS A 134 -7.86 -19.65 0.69
C LYS A 134 -8.77 -18.92 1.64
#